data_a0334b363ff7e4a6837cd0288d1408c5
#
_entry.id   a0334b363ff7e4a6837cd0288d1408c5
#
_cell.length_a   1.000
_cell.length_b   1.000
_cell.length_c   1.000
_cell.angle_alpha   90.00
_cell.angle_beta   90.00
_cell.angle_gamma   90.00
#
_symmetry.space_group_name_H-M   'P 1'
#
loop_
_entity.id
_entity.type
_entity.pdbx_description
1 polymer ?
#
loop_
_entity_poly.entity_id
_entity_poly.type
_entity_poly.pdbx_seq_one_letter_code
_entity_poly.pdbx_strand_id
1 'polypeptide(L)'
;EAGEEGLREYLGTPKEIDFDCINQVLAEFHAGKDTITLRHMGREDGDISSEETDFAGIPVMLVEWTHGGSEYLKGVDIPVFLESSPEETKERRIRRNRDENAASPFICRVVELEQEKLDIQKGHARLVVGKDKEVYEQ
;
A
#
# COMPACT_ATOMS: atom_id res chain seq x y z
N GLU A 1 -11.02 17.41 -17.99
CA GLU A 1 -9.56 17.77 -18.01
C GLU A 1 -9.05 18.18 -16.62
N ALA A 2 -9.72 19.07 -15.91
CA ALA A 2 -9.36 19.39 -14.51
C ALA A 2 -9.45 18.17 -13.55
N GLY A 3 -10.23 17.15 -13.89
CA GLY A 3 -10.39 15.94 -13.08
C GLY A 3 -9.19 15.01 -13.08
N GLU A 4 -8.48 14.86 -14.20
CA GLU A 4 -7.35 13.92 -14.29
C GLU A 4 -6.09 14.44 -13.58
N GLU A 5 -5.77 15.71 -13.74
CA GLU A 5 -4.65 16.34 -13.05
C GLU A 5 -4.88 16.34 -11.52
N GLY A 6 -6.11 16.62 -11.09
CA GLY A 6 -6.51 16.53 -9.71
C GLY A 6 -6.38 15.09 -9.13
N LEU A 7 -6.72 14.07 -9.94
CA LEU A 7 -6.53 12.66 -9.55
C LEU A 7 -5.04 12.31 -9.39
N ARG A 8 -4.18 12.76 -10.31
CA ARG A 8 -2.73 12.53 -10.21
C ARG A 8 -2.12 13.13 -8.94
N GLU A 9 -2.58 14.32 -8.56
CA GLU A 9 -2.13 15.00 -7.34
C GLU A 9 -2.70 14.42 -6.06
N TYR A 10 -3.81 13.68 -6.15
CA TYR A 10 -4.52 13.11 -5.02
C TYR A 10 -4.09 11.68 -4.72
N LEU A 11 -4.11 10.80 -5.73
CA LEU A 11 -3.86 9.38 -5.57
C LEU A 11 -2.47 9.08 -5.00
N GLY A 12 -2.43 8.25 -3.95
CA GLY A 12 -1.20 7.80 -3.30
C GLY A 12 -0.45 8.89 -2.55
N THR A 13 -1.09 10.02 -2.25
CA THR A 13 -0.47 11.15 -1.52
C THR A 13 -1.11 11.35 -0.14
N PRO A 14 -0.53 12.18 0.74
CA PRO A 14 -1.13 12.51 2.03
C PRO A 14 -2.51 13.20 1.96
N LYS A 15 -2.95 13.60 0.77
CA LYS A 15 -4.32 14.11 0.56
C LYS A 15 -5.36 12.98 0.58
N GLU A 16 -4.96 11.78 0.20
CA GLU A 16 -5.81 10.59 0.17
C GLU A 16 -5.58 9.70 1.38
N ILE A 17 -4.33 9.57 1.79
CA ILE A 17 -3.85 8.51 2.69
C ILE A 17 -3.27 9.12 3.96
N ASP A 18 -3.73 8.62 5.10
CA ASP A 18 -3.20 8.96 6.42
C ASP A 18 -1.88 8.21 6.67
N PHE A 19 -0.79 8.71 6.05
CA PHE A 19 0.54 8.15 6.28
C PHE A 19 1.03 8.33 7.71
N ASP A 20 0.55 9.35 8.43
CA ASP A 20 0.99 9.60 9.80
C ASP A 20 0.55 8.47 10.72
N CYS A 21 -0.63 7.90 10.50
CA CYS A 21 -1.12 6.76 11.26
C CYS A 21 -0.18 5.55 11.15
N ILE A 22 0.20 5.14 9.95
CA ILE A 22 1.09 3.99 9.76
C ILE A 22 2.53 4.31 10.19
N ASN A 23 3.01 5.52 9.94
CA ASN A 23 4.33 5.95 10.38
C ASN A 23 4.45 5.93 11.91
N GLN A 24 3.39 6.28 12.65
CA GLN A 24 3.35 6.15 14.09
C GLN A 24 3.47 4.69 14.53
N VAL A 25 2.72 3.78 13.92
CA VAL A 25 2.80 2.33 14.22
C VAL A 25 4.23 1.82 14.02
N LEU A 26 4.86 2.17 12.91
CA LEU A 26 6.25 1.76 12.62
C LEU A 26 7.23 2.34 13.64
N ALA A 27 7.07 3.61 14.00
CA ALA A 27 7.93 4.25 15.03
C ALA A 27 7.76 3.61 16.40
N GLU A 28 6.55 3.24 16.78
CA GLU A 28 6.27 2.54 18.03
C GLU A 28 6.86 1.13 18.05
N PHE A 29 6.79 0.41 16.93
CA PHE A 29 7.43 -0.89 16.77
C PHE A 29 8.96 -0.80 16.91
N HIS A 30 9.59 0.16 16.21
CA HIS A 30 11.03 0.42 16.34
C HIS A 30 11.47 0.84 17.75
N ALA A 31 10.59 1.52 18.46
CA ALA A 31 10.83 1.87 19.87
C ALA A 31 10.70 0.66 20.83
N GLY A 32 10.32 -0.51 20.33
CA GLY A 32 10.15 -1.72 21.11
C GLY A 32 8.95 -1.68 22.06
N LYS A 33 7.87 -0.98 21.69
CA LYS A 33 6.64 -1.01 22.48
C LYS A 33 6.02 -2.41 22.46
N ASP A 34 5.69 -2.91 23.63
CA ASP A 34 5.02 -4.21 23.79
C ASP A 34 3.58 -4.20 23.28
N THR A 35 2.91 -3.05 23.31
CA THR A 35 1.52 -2.90 22.84
C THR A 35 1.43 -1.71 21.90
N ILE A 36 0.83 -1.92 20.74
CA ILE A 36 0.62 -0.90 19.71
C ILE A 36 -0.86 -0.89 19.32
N THR A 37 -1.44 0.29 19.23
CA THR A 37 -2.81 0.46 18.77
C THR A 37 -2.87 0.41 17.26
N LEU A 38 -3.56 -0.59 16.71
CA LEU A 38 -3.82 -0.73 15.28
C LEU A 38 -5.22 -0.22 14.94
N ARG A 39 -5.33 0.45 13.80
CA ARG A 39 -6.57 0.98 13.27
C ARG A 39 -7.14 0.03 12.22
N HIS A 40 -8.36 -0.39 12.42
CA HIS A 40 -9.08 -1.26 11.50
C HIS A 40 -10.15 -0.46 10.77
N MET A 41 -10.19 -0.61 9.46
CA MET A 41 -11.25 -0.05 8.63
C MET A 41 -12.25 -1.14 8.30
N GLY A 42 -13.50 -0.93 8.66
CA GLY A 42 -14.61 -1.80 8.32
C GLY A 42 -15.05 -1.69 6.86
N ARG A 43 -16.20 -2.27 6.54
CA ARG A 43 -16.74 -2.27 5.17
C ARG A 43 -17.62 -1.08 4.85
N GLU A 44 -18.13 -0.42 5.86
CA GLU A 44 -19.01 0.75 5.71
C GLU A 44 -18.22 2.03 5.95
N ASP A 45 -18.63 3.11 5.28
CA ASP A 45 -18.02 4.42 5.47
C ASP A 45 -18.16 4.86 6.93
N GLY A 46 -17.03 5.17 7.56
CA GLY A 46 -16.98 5.58 8.96
C GLY A 46 -16.89 4.43 9.98
N ASP A 47 -16.90 3.17 9.55
CA ASP A 47 -16.66 2.03 10.42
C ASP A 47 -15.15 1.89 10.68
N ILE A 48 -14.65 2.70 11.61
CA ILE A 48 -13.27 2.70 12.04
C ILE A 48 -13.22 2.27 13.50
N SER A 49 -12.51 1.19 13.77
CA SER A 49 -12.22 0.73 15.12
C SER A 49 -10.72 0.75 15.41
N SER A 50 -10.36 0.71 16.67
CA SER A 50 -8.96 0.62 17.09
C SER A 50 -8.83 -0.54 18.07
N GLU A 51 -7.76 -1.31 17.94
CA GLU A 51 -7.46 -2.45 18.78
C GLU A 51 -6.02 -2.37 19.27
N GLU A 52 -5.83 -2.64 20.56
CA GLU A 52 -4.49 -2.82 21.14
C GLU A 52 -3.99 -4.23 20.80
N THR A 53 -2.87 -4.29 20.12
CA THR A 53 -2.25 -5.54 19.66
C THR A 53 -0.92 -5.74 20.38
N ASP A 54 -0.69 -6.97 20.90
CA ASP A 54 0.54 -7.35 21.57
C ASP A 54 1.67 -7.59 20.55
N PHE A 55 2.75 -6.86 20.71
CA PHE A 55 3.98 -6.96 19.95
C PHE A 55 5.18 -7.40 20.81
N ALA A 56 4.97 -7.77 22.08
CA ALA A 56 6.04 -8.18 22.97
C ALA A 56 6.86 -9.33 22.36
N GLY A 57 8.16 -9.11 22.22
CA GLY A 57 9.08 -10.11 21.67
C GLY A 57 8.92 -10.41 20.16
N ILE A 58 8.15 -9.63 19.44
CA ILE A 58 8.04 -9.75 17.97
C ILE A 58 9.24 -9.10 17.30
N PRO A 59 10.14 -9.86 16.65
CA PRO A 59 11.36 -9.32 16.07
C PRO A 59 11.17 -8.68 14.69
N VAL A 60 10.09 -9.01 13.98
CA VAL A 60 9.84 -8.56 12.60
C VAL A 60 8.37 -8.23 12.41
N MET A 61 8.11 -7.04 11.88
CA MET A 61 6.80 -6.63 11.41
C MET A 61 6.80 -6.64 9.89
N LEU A 62 5.82 -7.30 9.30
CA LEU A 62 5.58 -7.27 7.85
C LEU A 62 4.41 -6.35 7.55
N VAL A 63 4.64 -5.34 6.73
CA VAL A 63 3.59 -4.45 6.22
C VAL A 63 3.34 -4.76 4.75
N GLU A 64 2.17 -5.32 4.43
CA GLU A 64 1.73 -5.57 3.06
C GLU A 64 0.76 -4.45 2.66
N TRP A 65 1.17 -3.63 1.71
CA TRP A 65 0.39 -2.48 1.29
C TRP A 65 0.78 -1.99 -0.10
N THR A 66 -0.20 -1.54 -0.89
CA THR A 66 0.02 -0.96 -2.24
C THR A 66 0.99 0.23 -2.21
N HIS A 67 1.01 0.99 -1.12
CA HIS A 67 1.86 2.16 -0.95
C HIS A 67 3.10 1.90 -0.09
N GLY A 68 3.50 0.62 0.05
CA GLY A 68 4.63 0.21 0.88
C GLY A 68 6.00 0.74 0.45
N GLY A 69 6.15 1.17 -0.80
CA GLY A 69 7.35 1.84 -1.34
C GLY A 69 7.21 3.36 -1.49
N SER A 70 6.15 3.96 -0.93
CA SER A 70 5.91 5.40 -1.02
C SER A 70 6.97 6.21 -0.26
N GLU A 71 7.37 7.36 -0.81
CA GLU A 71 8.26 8.32 -0.15
C GLU A 71 7.69 8.91 1.16
N TYR A 72 6.37 8.84 1.33
CA TYR A 72 5.68 9.29 2.55
C TYR A 72 5.70 8.26 3.68
N LEU A 73 6.00 7.00 3.37
CA LEU A 73 6.15 5.94 4.36
C LEU A 73 7.55 5.95 4.94
N LYS A 74 7.66 6.02 6.27
CA LYS A 74 8.92 6.11 7.01
C LYS A 74 9.11 4.92 7.93
N GLY A 75 10.37 4.56 8.18
CA GLY A 75 10.68 3.48 9.13
C GLY A 75 10.54 2.08 8.55
N VAL A 76 10.56 1.93 7.22
CA VAL A 76 10.67 0.61 6.57
C VAL A 76 12.15 0.30 6.35
N ASP A 77 12.66 -0.73 7.01
CA ASP A 77 14.08 -1.12 6.92
C ASP A 77 14.40 -1.81 5.60
N ILE A 78 13.49 -2.64 5.12
CA ILE A 78 13.66 -3.44 3.90
C ILE A 78 12.41 -3.27 3.03
N PRO A 79 12.38 -2.24 2.16
CA PRO A 79 11.30 -2.11 1.19
C PRO A 79 11.43 -3.19 0.11
N VAL A 80 10.34 -3.95 -0.07
CA VAL A 80 10.25 -5.05 -1.03
C VAL A 80 9.19 -4.71 -2.08
N PHE A 81 9.52 -4.83 -3.35
CA PHE A 81 8.59 -4.66 -4.45
C PHE A 81 8.22 -6.00 -5.06
N LEU A 82 6.93 -6.26 -5.21
CA LEU A 82 6.42 -7.45 -5.88
C LEU A 82 6.03 -7.11 -7.30
N GLU A 83 6.74 -7.66 -8.29
CA GLU A 83 6.39 -7.44 -9.69
C GLU A 83 5.12 -8.18 -10.08
N SER A 84 4.21 -7.47 -10.71
CA SER A 84 3.08 -8.05 -11.42
C SER A 84 2.78 -7.23 -12.68
N SER A 85 2.23 -7.86 -13.71
CA SER A 85 1.80 -7.10 -14.88
C SER A 85 0.42 -6.46 -14.66
N PRO A 86 0.09 -5.39 -15.40
CA PRO A 86 -1.26 -4.82 -15.38
C PRO A 86 -2.35 -5.84 -15.68
N GLU A 87 -2.07 -6.79 -16.60
CA GLU A 87 -2.99 -7.85 -17.00
C GLU A 87 -3.24 -8.82 -15.82
N GLU A 88 -2.18 -9.28 -15.15
CA GLU A 88 -2.30 -10.15 -13.97
C GLU A 88 -3.05 -9.47 -12.83
N THR A 89 -2.78 -8.19 -12.62
CA THR A 89 -3.47 -7.39 -11.61
C THR A 89 -4.96 -7.26 -11.95
N LYS A 90 -5.28 -6.99 -13.22
CA LYS A 90 -6.66 -6.90 -13.71
C LYS A 90 -7.40 -8.23 -13.54
N GLU A 91 -6.78 -9.34 -13.93
CA GLU A 91 -7.37 -10.68 -13.76
C GLU A 91 -7.65 -11.01 -12.29
N ARG A 92 -6.71 -10.68 -11.39
CA ARG A 92 -6.89 -10.90 -9.95
C ARG A 92 -8.01 -10.02 -9.39
N ARG A 93 -8.14 -8.77 -9.83
CA ARG A 93 -9.23 -7.86 -9.43
C ARG A 93 -10.59 -8.41 -9.88
N ILE A 94 -10.73 -8.82 -11.13
CA ILE A 94 -11.95 -9.43 -11.67
C ILE A 94 -12.31 -10.70 -10.87
N ARG A 95 -11.32 -11.56 -10.60
CA ARG A 95 -11.55 -12.80 -9.85
C ARG A 95 -12.00 -12.55 -8.41
N ARG A 96 -11.52 -11.48 -7.77
CA ARG A 96 -11.92 -11.11 -6.40
C ARG A 96 -13.33 -10.52 -6.34
N ASN A 97 -13.92 -10.17 -7.46
CA ASN A 97 -15.29 -9.62 -7.62
C ASN A 97 -15.65 -8.54 -6.58
N ARG A 98 -14.67 -7.69 -6.22
CA ARG A 98 -14.85 -6.63 -5.23
C ARG A 98 -15.35 -5.33 -5.86
N ASP A 99 -15.15 -5.17 -7.17
CA ASP A 99 -15.51 -3.96 -7.91
C ASP A 99 -16.62 -4.27 -8.90
N GLU A 100 -17.85 -3.94 -8.58
CA GLU A 100 -19.02 -4.11 -9.48
C GLU A 100 -18.83 -3.37 -10.83
N ASN A 101 -17.92 -2.40 -10.88
CA ASN A 101 -17.61 -1.56 -12.03
C ASN A 101 -16.15 -1.65 -12.53
N ALA A 102 -15.45 -2.76 -12.29
CA ALA A 102 -14.03 -2.91 -12.66
C ALA A 102 -13.71 -2.61 -14.14
N ALA A 103 -14.70 -2.62 -15.03
CA ALA A 103 -14.58 -2.32 -16.46
C ALA A 103 -14.96 -0.86 -16.80
N SER A 104 -15.31 0.00 -15.84
CA SER A 104 -15.65 1.38 -16.18
C SER A 104 -14.40 2.13 -16.67
N PRO A 105 -14.52 3.04 -17.65
CA PRO A 105 -13.40 3.85 -18.16
C PRO A 105 -12.71 4.64 -17.04
N PHE A 106 -13.46 5.11 -16.05
CA PHE A 106 -12.93 5.83 -14.91
C PHE A 106 -12.04 4.94 -14.05
N ILE A 107 -12.51 3.74 -13.67
CA ILE A 107 -11.72 2.78 -12.88
C ILE A 107 -10.47 2.36 -13.65
N CYS A 108 -10.57 2.10 -14.97
CA CYS A 108 -9.39 1.79 -15.77
C CYS A 108 -8.35 2.92 -15.69
N ARG A 109 -8.80 4.18 -15.77
CA ARG A 109 -7.89 5.33 -15.68
C ARG A 109 -7.25 5.48 -14.30
N VAL A 110 -8.00 5.28 -13.23
CA VAL A 110 -7.46 5.27 -11.86
C VAL A 110 -6.37 4.21 -11.72
N VAL A 111 -6.62 2.98 -12.21
CA VAL A 111 -5.64 1.88 -12.16
C VAL A 111 -4.36 2.21 -12.94
N GLU A 112 -4.47 2.85 -14.09
CA GLU A 112 -3.29 3.30 -14.85
C GLU A 112 -2.46 4.31 -14.07
N LEU A 113 -3.11 5.31 -13.45
CA LEU A 113 -2.45 6.31 -12.62
C LEU A 113 -1.80 5.70 -11.37
N GLU A 114 -2.48 4.76 -10.74
CA GLU A 114 -1.90 3.99 -9.63
C GLU A 114 -0.66 3.20 -10.09
N GLN A 115 -0.71 2.57 -11.27
CA GLN A 115 0.43 1.82 -11.80
C GLN A 115 1.64 2.72 -12.05
N GLU A 116 1.45 3.92 -12.61
CA GLU A 116 2.53 4.90 -12.78
C GLU A 116 3.22 5.22 -11.43
N LYS A 117 2.44 5.34 -10.34
CA LYS A 117 2.95 5.55 -8.99
C LYS A 117 3.71 4.34 -8.45
N LEU A 118 3.20 3.14 -8.71
CA LEU A 118 3.87 1.90 -8.31
C LEU A 118 5.21 1.70 -9.01
N ASP A 119 5.30 2.07 -10.29
CA ASP A 119 6.54 2.00 -11.06
C ASP A 119 7.63 2.91 -10.46
N ILE A 120 7.24 4.08 -9.93
CA ILE A 120 8.15 4.95 -9.18
C ILE A 120 8.59 4.27 -7.87
N GLN A 121 7.67 3.65 -7.14
CA GLN A 121 7.97 2.96 -5.87
C GLN A 121 8.95 1.80 -6.06
N LYS A 122 8.93 1.13 -7.22
CA LYS A 122 9.92 0.09 -7.54
C LYS A 122 11.35 0.63 -7.42
N GLY A 123 11.61 1.87 -7.85
CA GLY A 123 12.92 2.51 -7.72
C GLY A 123 13.40 2.74 -6.28
N HIS A 124 12.50 2.67 -5.30
CA HIS A 124 12.82 2.79 -3.87
C HIS A 124 12.99 1.42 -3.17
N ALA A 125 12.70 0.34 -3.88
CA ALA A 125 12.80 -1.00 -3.31
C ALA A 125 14.25 -1.42 -3.12
N ARG A 126 14.56 -2.05 -2.01
CA ARG A 126 15.83 -2.75 -1.79
C ARG A 126 15.81 -4.15 -2.38
N LEU A 127 14.67 -4.81 -2.31
CA LEU A 127 14.46 -6.14 -2.87
C LEU A 127 13.31 -6.11 -3.86
N VAL A 128 13.46 -6.82 -4.96
CA VAL A 128 12.40 -7.02 -5.94
C VAL A 128 12.14 -8.51 -6.07
N VAL A 129 10.87 -8.90 -5.96
CA VAL A 129 10.41 -10.26 -6.25
C VAL A 129 9.81 -10.27 -7.65
N GLY A 130 10.50 -10.92 -8.57
CA GLY A 130 10.07 -11.05 -9.95
C GLY A 130 8.84 -11.96 -10.14
N LYS A 131 8.30 -11.96 -11.34
CA LYS A 131 7.11 -12.76 -11.70
C LYS A 131 7.34 -14.27 -11.57
N ASP A 132 8.56 -14.71 -11.77
CA ASP A 132 9.05 -16.07 -11.59
C ASP A 132 9.38 -16.42 -10.13
N LYS A 133 9.14 -15.49 -9.20
CA LYS A 133 9.46 -15.56 -7.77
C LYS A 133 10.97 -15.51 -7.45
N GLU A 134 11.79 -15.16 -8.42
CA GLU A 134 13.18 -14.83 -8.14
C GLU A 134 13.27 -13.52 -7.37
N VAL A 135 14.20 -13.45 -6.43
CA VAL A 135 14.45 -12.28 -5.58
C VAL A 135 15.80 -11.70 -5.95
N TYR A 136 15.85 -10.40 -6.22
CA TYR A 136 17.11 -9.70 -6.51
C TYR A 136 17.16 -8.36 -5.74
N GLU A 137 18.39 -7.94 -5.40
CA GLU A 137 18.66 -6.62 -4.82
C GLU A 137 18.79 -5.57 -5.92
N GLN A 138 18.30 -4.36 -5.61
CA GLN A 138 18.54 -3.16 -6.42
C GLN A 138 19.63 -2.30 -5.82
#